data_d6068ad128be2d5ff9e77d744829dea3
#
_entry.id   d6068ad128be2d5ff9e77d744829dea3
#
_cell.length_a   1.000
_cell.length_b   1.000
_cell.length_c   1.000
_cell.angle_alpha   90.00
_cell.angle_beta   90.00
_cell.angle_gamma   90.00
#
_symmetry.space_group_name_H-M   'P 1'
#
loop_
_entity.id
_entity.type
_entity.pdbx_description
1 polymer ?
#
loop_
_entity_poly.entity_id
_entity_poly.type
_entity_poly.pdbx_seq_one_letter_code
_entity_poly.pdbx_strand_id
1 'polypeptide(L)'
;MRFKTILFGMILLAGTSAFAQRADIYGEYSYLHFSPTITGVGSRSFNGGGGGADLYFLKIFGVKADFMAYQSTTFTVTYNTPVIVPGRGTIPAGTYTSQGDMFTYLFGPLVRIPLPLVHPFGEVLFGGSQTNAYVNLSKQIDNNGGTLSAPSQHPFTMAAGGGVDVSVSHHLAIRVGEFDYVLTRYTNPLTSTNNQNNFRYTGGVVLKF
;
A
#
# COMPACT_ATOMS: atom_id res chain seq x y z
N MET A 1 -23.64 -10.15 -21.79
CA MET A 1 -22.97 -9.76 -20.52
C MET A 1 -22.45 -8.31 -20.51
N ARG A 2 -22.03 -7.74 -21.63
CA ARG A 2 -21.45 -6.37 -21.71
C ARG A 2 -22.42 -5.20 -21.38
N PHE A 3 -23.69 -5.34 -21.70
CA PHE A 3 -24.68 -4.27 -21.49
C PHE A 3 -25.04 -4.03 -20.00
N LYS A 4 -25.10 -5.09 -19.20
CA LYS A 4 -25.37 -4.99 -17.74
C LYS A 4 -24.24 -4.32 -16.97
N THR A 5 -22.99 -4.52 -17.40
CA THR A 5 -21.80 -3.91 -16.76
C THR A 5 -21.72 -2.41 -17.07
N ILE A 6 -22.08 -2.00 -18.30
CA ILE A 6 -22.13 -0.59 -18.70
C ILE A 6 -23.26 0.15 -17.97
N LEU A 7 -24.42 -0.49 -17.82
CA LEU A 7 -25.56 0.09 -17.12
C LEU A 7 -25.28 0.25 -15.62
N PHE A 8 -24.59 -0.73 -15.00
CA PHE A 8 -24.17 -0.65 -13.59
C PHE A 8 -23.12 0.45 -13.38
N GLY A 9 -22.17 0.61 -14.30
CA GLY A 9 -21.20 1.70 -14.29
C GLY A 9 -21.83 3.08 -14.46
N MET A 10 -22.83 3.22 -15.35
CA MET A 10 -23.58 4.47 -15.52
C MET A 10 -24.46 4.83 -14.31
N ILE A 11 -25.06 3.85 -13.65
CA ILE A 11 -25.85 4.06 -12.42
C ILE A 11 -24.92 4.51 -11.26
N LEU A 12 -23.72 3.95 -11.15
CA LEU A 12 -22.73 4.41 -10.18
C LEU A 12 -22.27 5.86 -10.45
N LEU A 13 -22.04 6.22 -11.72
CA LEU A 13 -21.66 7.59 -12.11
C LEU A 13 -22.79 8.61 -11.93
N ALA A 14 -24.03 8.23 -12.21
CA ALA A 14 -25.19 9.10 -12.02
C ALA A 14 -25.56 9.29 -10.54
N GLY A 15 -25.29 8.29 -9.69
CA GLY A 15 -25.53 8.38 -8.24
C GLY A 15 -24.55 9.29 -7.51
N THR A 16 -23.34 9.48 -8.02
CA THR A 16 -22.30 10.29 -7.37
C THR A 16 -22.54 11.80 -7.49
N SER A 17 -23.19 12.26 -8.55
CA SER A 17 -23.48 13.68 -8.74
C SER A 17 -24.53 14.25 -7.79
N ALA A 18 -25.34 13.40 -7.13
CA ALA A 18 -26.39 13.86 -6.21
C ALA A 18 -25.94 13.94 -4.74
N PHE A 19 -24.83 13.28 -4.38
CA PHE A 19 -24.39 13.17 -2.98
C PHE A 19 -22.96 13.67 -2.70
N ALA A 20 -22.10 13.76 -3.71
CA ALA A 20 -20.75 14.28 -3.54
C ALA A 20 -20.79 15.80 -3.43
N GLN A 21 -20.76 16.32 -2.21
CA GLN A 21 -20.64 17.77 -2.00
C GLN A 21 -19.24 18.29 -2.35
N ARG A 22 -18.25 17.40 -2.46
CA ARG A 22 -16.86 17.73 -2.75
C ARG A 22 -16.05 16.49 -3.14
N ALA A 23 -15.20 16.68 -4.14
CA ALA A 23 -14.19 15.70 -4.54
C ALA A 23 -12.80 16.34 -4.46
N ASP A 24 -11.85 15.66 -3.86
CA ASP A 24 -10.45 16.06 -3.87
C ASP A 24 -9.65 14.97 -4.62
N ILE A 25 -8.70 15.39 -5.48
CA ILE A 25 -7.76 14.48 -6.16
C ILE A 25 -6.37 14.85 -5.68
N TYR A 26 -5.55 13.87 -5.34
CA TYR A 26 -4.22 14.14 -4.80
C TYR A 26 -3.14 13.34 -5.51
N GLY A 27 -1.93 13.92 -5.52
CA GLY A 27 -0.69 13.27 -5.90
C GLY A 27 0.35 13.43 -4.79
N GLU A 28 1.03 12.34 -4.43
CA GLU A 28 1.87 12.29 -3.24
C GLU A 28 3.17 11.55 -3.48
N TYR A 29 4.20 12.01 -2.78
CA TYR A 29 5.39 11.23 -2.48
C TYR A 29 5.15 10.40 -1.23
N SER A 30 5.65 9.17 -1.20
CA SER A 30 5.49 8.25 -0.10
C SER A 30 6.82 7.64 0.34
N TYR A 31 7.04 7.63 1.65
CA TYR A 31 8.14 6.92 2.30
C TYR A 31 7.54 5.82 3.18
N LEU A 32 7.88 4.57 2.88
CA LEU A 32 7.42 3.40 3.62
C LEU A 32 8.60 2.76 4.36
N HIS A 33 8.54 2.75 5.68
CA HIS A 33 9.44 1.96 6.51
C HIS A 33 8.89 0.56 6.68
N PHE A 34 9.58 -0.38 6.07
CA PHE A 34 9.19 -1.77 5.98
C PHE A 34 9.98 -2.59 6.98
N SER A 35 9.29 -3.26 7.88
CA SER A 35 9.89 -4.14 8.90
C SER A 35 9.54 -5.59 8.59
N PRO A 36 10.41 -6.31 7.84
CA PRO A 36 10.17 -7.70 7.50
C PRO A 36 10.18 -8.57 8.75
N THR A 37 9.25 -9.52 8.81
CA THR A 37 9.18 -10.51 9.90
C THR A 37 10.11 -11.71 9.67
N ILE A 38 10.97 -11.65 8.66
CA ILE A 38 11.90 -12.72 8.31
C ILE A 38 13.18 -12.57 9.13
N THR A 39 13.53 -13.63 9.88
CA THR A 39 14.77 -13.66 10.65
C THR A 39 15.99 -13.46 9.73
N GLY A 40 16.85 -12.51 10.05
CA GLY A 40 18.05 -12.18 9.29
C GLY A 40 17.86 -11.13 8.20
N VAL A 41 16.64 -10.65 7.96
CA VAL A 41 16.37 -9.52 7.07
C VAL A 41 16.11 -8.27 7.89
N GLY A 42 16.99 -7.28 7.78
CA GLY A 42 16.85 -5.99 8.45
C GLY A 42 15.74 -5.13 7.85
N SER A 43 15.25 -4.15 8.62
CA SER A 43 14.29 -3.14 8.14
C SER A 43 14.80 -2.44 6.88
N ARG A 44 13.88 -2.14 5.98
CA ARG A 44 14.15 -1.47 4.71
C ARG A 44 13.19 -0.30 4.54
N SER A 45 13.64 0.70 3.80
CA SER A 45 12.82 1.84 3.44
C SER A 45 12.58 1.85 1.94
N PHE A 46 11.36 2.12 1.55
CA PHE A 46 10.94 2.25 0.18
C PHE A 46 10.49 3.69 -0.06
N ASN A 47 11.00 4.26 -1.14
CA ASN A 47 10.53 5.53 -1.66
C ASN A 47 9.57 5.26 -2.79
N GLY A 48 8.50 6.03 -2.86
CA GLY A 48 7.51 5.85 -3.87
C GLY A 48 6.70 7.11 -4.12
N GLY A 49 5.69 6.95 -4.92
CA GLY A 49 4.73 8.00 -5.19
C GLY A 49 3.43 7.40 -5.69
N GLY A 50 2.42 8.17 -5.63
CA GLY A 50 1.11 7.74 -6.04
C GLY A 50 0.10 8.87 -5.98
N GLY A 51 -1.14 8.50 -5.82
CA GLY A 51 -2.23 9.44 -5.69
C GLY A 51 -3.56 8.71 -5.59
N GLY A 52 -4.59 9.51 -5.48
CA GLY A 52 -5.93 8.98 -5.30
C GLY A 52 -6.99 10.06 -5.31
N ALA A 53 -8.14 9.71 -4.76
CA ALA A 53 -9.27 10.60 -4.66
C ALA A 53 -10.00 10.45 -3.32
N ASP A 54 -10.42 11.57 -2.77
CA ASP A 54 -11.27 11.67 -1.60
C ASP A 54 -12.65 12.17 -2.04
N LEU A 55 -13.71 11.41 -1.79
CA LEU A 55 -15.08 11.77 -2.10
C LEU A 55 -15.85 12.04 -0.82
N TYR A 56 -16.31 13.26 -0.62
CA TYR A 56 -17.06 13.67 0.58
C TYR A 56 -18.54 13.74 0.27
N PHE A 57 -19.34 12.94 0.97
CA PHE A 57 -20.80 12.96 0.90
C PHE A 57 -21.44 13.75 2.04
N LEU A 58 -20.64 14.04 3.11
CA LEU A 58 -20.97 14.98 4.18
C LEU A 58 -19.79 15.92 4.38
N LYS A 59 -19.97 17.05 5.10
CA LYS A 59 -18.90 18.02 5.34
C LYS A 59 -17.66 17.42 6.01
N ILE A 60 -17.84 16.34 6.77
CA ILE A 60 -16.80 15.70 7.59
C ILE A 60 -16.54 14.24 7.20
N PHE A 61 -17.45 13.58 6.51
CA PHE A 61 -17.32 12.16 6.15
C PHE A 61 -17.13 11.97 4.66
N GLY A 62 -16.21 11.11 4.30
CA GLY A 62 -15.91 10.72 2.94
C GLY A 62 -15.40 9.30 2.83
N VAL A 63 -15.04 8.95 1.61
CA VAL A 63 -14.30 7.73 1.27
C VAL A 63 -13.06 8.12 0.48
N LYS A 64 -11.97 7.42 0.75
CA LYS A 64 -10.68 7.59 0.08
C LYS A 64 -10.39 6.38 -0.79
N ALA A 65 -9.83 6.63 -1.97
CA ALA A 65 -9.16 5.64 -2.81
C ALA A 65 -7.70 6.04 -2.94
N ASP A 66 -6.79 5.15 -2.56
CA ASP A 66 -5.35 5.40 -2.47
C ASP A 66 -4.56 4.36 -3.28
N PHE A 67 -3.67 4.82 -4.16
CA PHE A 67 -2.84 3.99 -5.03
C PHE A 67 -1.39 4.45 -4.94
N MET A 68 -0.50 3.58 -4.43
CA MET A 68 0.92 3.91 -4.27
C MET A 68 1.81 2.88 -4.96
N ALA A 69 2.81 3.38 -5.68
CA ALA A 69 3.86 2.58 -6.28
C ALA A 69 5.20 2.91 -5.63
N TYR A 70 5.91 1.89 -5.19
CA TYR A 70 7.21 2.02 -4.54
C TYR A 70 8.31 1.50 -5.43
N GLN A 71 9.43 2.23 -5.46
CA GLN A 71 10.59 1.87 -6.26
C GLN A 71 11.16 0.53 -5.82
N SER A 72 11.68 -0.17 -6.80
CA SER A 72 12.36 -1.43 -6.59
C SER A 72 13.53 -1.30 -5.63
N THR A 73 13.53 -2.11 -4.58
CA THR A 73 14.62 -2.18 -3.60
C THR A 73 15.29 -3.54 -3.69
N THR A 74 16.61 -3.51 -3.70
CA THR A 74 17.43 -4.72 -3.66
C THR A 74 17.64 -5.17 -2.22
N PHE A 75 17.39 -6.43 -1.93
CA PHE A 75 17.71 -7.04 -0.67
C PHE A 75 18.52 -8.32 -0.87
N THR A 76 19.44 -8.56 0.05
CA THR A 76 20.31 -9.73 0.05
C THR A 76 20.06 -10.52 1.31
N VAL A 77 19.88 -11.82 1.16
CA VAL A 77 19.73 -12.78 2.25
C VAL A 77 20.82 -13.82 2.13
N THR A 78 21.55 -14.08 3.22
CA THR A 78 22.60 -15.10 3.28
C THR A 78 22.19 -16.21 4.21
N TYR A 79 22.19 -17.44 3.72
CA TYR A 79 22.00 -18.64 4.50
C TYR A 79 23.33 -19.39 4.59
N ASN A 80 23.87 -19.49 5.80
CA ASN A 80 25.14 -20.19 6.04
C ASN A 80 24.99 -21.72 6.00
N THR A 81 23.78 -22.22 6.20
CA THR A 81 23.42 -23.65 6.14
C THR A 81 22.13 -23.81 5.36
N PRO A 82 21.87 -24.97 4.73
CA PRO A 82 20.60 -25.24 4.09
C PRO A 82 19.44 -25.11 5.07
N VAL A 83 18.35 -24.47 4.64
CA VAL A 83 17.13 -24.26 5.44
C VAL A 83 15.99 -25.04 4.80
N ILE A 84 15.39 -25.96 5.58
CA ILE A 84 14.19 -26.67 5.17
C ILE A 84 12.97 -25.83 5.60
N VAL A 85 12.13 -25.47 4.64
CA VAL A 85 10.89 -24.74 4.88
C VAL A 85 9.73 -25.73 4.81
N PRO A 86 9.09 -26.11 5.92
CA PRO A 86 8.05 -27.13 5.97
C PRO A 86 6.92 -26.83 4.99
N GLY A 87 6.60 -27.79 4.12
CA GLY A 87 5.55 -27.71 3.12
C GLY A 87 5.83 -26.78 1.93
N ARG A 88 7.06 -26.21 1.82
CA ARG A 88 7.39 -25.25 0.77
C ARG A 88 8.71 -25.49 0.05
N GLY A 89 9.60 -26.27 0.62
CA GLY A 89 10.85 -26.68 -0.04
C GLY A 89 12.11 -26.46 0.77
N THR A 90 13.24 -26.43 0.08
CA THR A 90 14.57 -26.30 0.68
C THR A 90 15.32 -25.14 0.05
N ILE A 91 15.97 -24.33 0.89
CA ILE A 91 16.84 -23.24 0.47
C ILE A 91 18.27 -23.70 0.70
N PRO A 92 19.11 -23.90 -0.33
CA PRO A 92 20.52 -24.22 -0.16
C PRO A 92 21.28 -23.12 0.59
N ALA A 93 22.43 -23.47 1.18
CA ALA A 93 23.35 -22.46 1.68
C ALA A 93 23.83 -21.58 0.52
N GLY A 94 23.85 -20.28 0.74
CA GLY A 94 24.24 -19.32 -0.30
C GLY A 94 23.76 -17.90 -0.01
N THR A 95 24.19 -16.99 -0.84
CA THR A 95 23.75 -15.60 -0.83
C THR A 95 22.79 -15.34 -1.99
N TYR A 96 21.59 -14.90 -1.67
CA TYR A 96 20.51 -14.64 -2.62
C TYR A 96 20.21 -13.15 -2.61
N THR A 97 20.27 -12.52 -3.78
CA THR A 97 19.96 -11.08 -3.95
C THR A 97 18.70 -10.95 -4.76
N SER A 98 17.65 -10.42 -4.18
CA SER A 98 16.38 -10.19 -4.86
C SER A 98 16.08 -8.71 -4.95
N GLN A 99 15.43 -8.34 -6.04
CA GLN A 99 14.94 -7.01 -6.30
C GLN A 99 13.42 -7.06 -6.45
N GLY A 100 12.72 -6.14 -5.81
CA GLY A 100 11.27 -6.10 -5.86
C GLY A 100 10.72 -4.70 -5.73
N ASP A 101 9.71 -4.43 -6.51
CA ASP A 101 8.81 -3.31 -6.43
C ASP A 101 7.58 -3.68 -5.61
N MET A 102 6.86 -2.67 -5.15
CA MET A 102 5.61 -2.86 -4.43
C MET A 102 4.58 -1.84 -4.92
N PHE A 103 3.37 -2.31 -5.09
CA PHE A 103 2.20 -1.49 -5.39
C PHE A 103 1.12 -1.75 -4.36
N THR A 104 0.47 -0.69 -3.85
CA THR A 104 -0.67 -0.79 -2.93
C THR A 104 -1.90 -0.12 -3.52
N TYR A 105 -3.07 -0.70 -3.25
CA TYR A 105 -4.37 -0.17 -3.59
C TYR A 105 -5.29 -0.33 -2.40
N LEU A 106 -5.72 0.79 -1.84
CA LEU A 106 -6.46 0.85 -0.59
C LEU A 106 -7.71 1.72 -0.74
N PHE A 107 -8.78 1.34 -0.06
CA PHE A 107 -10.06 2.04 -0.07
C PHE A 107 -10.66 2.06 1.32
N GLY A 108 -11.30 3.14 1.72
CA GLY A 108 -11.96 3.14 3.02
C GLY A 108 -12.53 4.47 3.46
N PRO A 109 -13.11 4.50 4.66
CA PRO A 109 -13.68 5.70 5.23
C PRO A 109 -12.60 6.73 5.60
N LEU A 110 -12.98 7.98 5.44
CA LEU A 110 -12.20 9.18 5.73
C LEU A 110 -13.06 10.14 6.56
N VAL A 111 -12.48 10.70 7.60
CA VAL A 111 -13.10 11.77 8.42
C VAL A 111 -12.20 12.99 8.37
N ARG A 112 -12.75 14.15 8.03
CA ARG A 112 -12.03 15.42 7.92
C ARG A 112 -12.68 16.51 8.76
N ILE A 113 -11.87 17.29 9.45
CA ILE A 113 -12.34 18.45 10.19
C ILE A 113 -12.22 19.69 9.28
N PRO A 114 -13.34 20.30 8.85
CA PRO A 114 -13.33 21.42 7.92
C PRO A 114 -13.04 22.74 8.64
N LEU A 115 -11.79 23.04 8.92
CA LEU A 115 -11.35 24.35 9.41
C LEU A 115 -11.01 25.28 8.24
N PRO A 116 -10.92 26.60 8.43
CA PRO A 116 -10.76 27.54 7.32
C PRO A 116 -9.48 27.38 6.49
N LEU A 117 -8.36 27.05 7.12
CA LEU A 117 -7.05 26.97 6.48
C LEU A 117 -6.45 25.57 6.57
N VAL A 118 -6.60 24.93 7.72
CA VAL A 118 -5.97 23.67 8.07
C VAL A 118 -7.05 22.60 8.20
N HIS A 119 -6.92 21.50 7.48
CA HIS A 119 -7.90 20.42 7.46
C HIS A 119 -7.27 19.11 7.96
N PRO A 120 -7.28 18.86 9.28
CA PRO A 120 -6.89 17.56 9.81
C PRO A 120 -7.87 16.48 9.35
N PHE A 121 -7.34 15.30 9.05
CA PHE A 121 -8.15 14.14 8.69
C PHE A 121 -7.61 12.86 9.32
N GLY A 122 -8.48 11.88 9.43
CA GLY A 122 -8.15 10.52 9.85
C GLY A 122 -8.83 9.51 8.96
N GLU A 123 -8.21 8.34 8.79
CA GLU A 123 -8.66 7.35 7.84
C GLU A 123 -8.38 5.91 8.29
N VAL A 124 -9.17 5.00 7.76
CA VAL A 124 -8.92 3.56 7.83
C VAL A 124 -9.19 2.97 6.45
N LEU A 125 -8.15 2.44 5.83
CA LEU A 125 -8.20 1.95 4.46
C LEU A 125 -7.94 0.43 4.43
N PHE A 126 -8.60 -0.26 3.50
CA PHE A 126 -8.50 -1.70 3.30
C PHE A 126 -8.28 -1.99 1.82
N GLY A 127 -7.52 -3.03 1.52
CA GLY A 127 -7.27 -3.43 0.15
C GLY A 127 -6.19 -4.49 0.05
N GLY A 128 -5.25 -4.28 -0.86
CA GLY A 128 -4.16 -5.21 -1.07
C GLY A 128 -2.86 -4.51 -1.45
N SER A 129 -1.81 -5.29 -1.39
CA SER A 129 -0.52 -4.93 -1.99
C SER A 129 -0.11 -6.00 -2.99
N GLN A 130 0.75 -5.62 -3.92
CA GLN A 130 1.38 -6.53 -4.87
C GLN A 130 2.88 -6.31 -4.83
N THR A 131 3.66 -7.39 -4.75
CA THR A 131 5.12 -7.34 -4.84
C THR A 131 5.64 -8.54 -5.60
N ASN A 132 6.67 -8.33 -6.42
CA ASN A 132 7.35 -9.39 -7.16
C ASN A 132 8.64 -9.88 -6.46
N ALA A 133 9.03 -9.26 -5.35
CA ALA A 133 10.26 -9.57 -4.63
C ALA A 133 10.39 -11.05 -4.24
N TYR A 134 9.32 -11.66 -3.76
CA TYR A 134 9.33 -13.06 -3.34
C TYR A 134 9.39 -14.04 -4.51
N VAL A 135 8.78 -13.69 -5.66
CA VAL A 135 8.86 -14.47 -6.89
C VAL A 135 10.29 -14.47 -7.44
N ASN A 136 10.92 -13.30 -7.43
CA ASN A 136 12.30 -13.18 -7.90
C ASN A 136 13.26 -13.94 -6.97
N LEU A 137 13.02 -13.91 -5.66
CA LEU A 137 13.81 -14.70 -4.70
C LEU A 137 13.63 -16.21 -4.92
N SER A 138 12.39 -16.71 -5.09
CA SER A 138 12.15 -18.12 -5.32
C SER A 138 12.81 -18.62 -6.59
N LYS A 139 12.75 -17.85 -7.68
CA LYS A 139 13.46 -18.19 -8.94
C LYS A 139 14.97 -18.31 -8.76
N GLN A 140 15.57 -17.43 -7.95
CA GLN A 140 17.01 -17.54 -7.68
C GLN A 140 17.36 -18.78 -6.86
N ILE A 141 16.53 -19.12 -5.88
CA ILE A 141 16.71 -20.33 -5.07
C ILE A 141 16.58 -21.58 -5.96
N ASP A 142 15.58 -21.63 -6.84
CA ASP A 142 15.38 -22.74 -7.78
C ASP A 142 16.57 -22.88 -8.74
N ASN A 143 17.10 -21.76 -9.25
CA ASN A 143 18.28 -21.77 -10.13
C ASN A 143 19.56 -22.26 -9.43
N ASN A 144 19.61 -22.21 -8.10
CA ASN A 144 20.72 -22.73 -7.29
C ASN A 144 20.44 -24.12 -6.69
N GLY A 145 19.51 -24.87 -7.28
CA GLY A 145 19.22 -26.24 -6.88
C GLY A 145 18.33 -26.39 -5.64
N GLY A 146 17.73 -25.28 -5.20
CA GLY A 146 16.70 -25.29 -4.15
C GLY A 146 15.31 -25.43 -4.72
N THR A 147 14.34 -25.46 -3.81
CA THR A 147 12.92 -25.40 -4.16
C THR A 147 12.22 -24.50 -3.16
N LEU A 148 11.56 -23.46 -3.61
CA LEU A 148 10.78 -22.58 -2.73
C LEU A 148 9.52 -22.11 -3.43
N SER A 149 8.37 -22.54 -2.95
CA SER A 149 7.09 -22.02 -3.42
C SER A 149 6.91 -20.56 -2.97
N ALA A 150 6.76 -19.65 -3.93
CA ALA A 150 6.51 -18.24 -3.62
C ALA A 150 5.20 -18.06 -2.83
N PRO A 151 5.15 -17.13 -1.87
CA PRO A 151 3.91 -16.77 -1.18
C PRO A 151 2.93 -16.05 -2.12
N SER A 152 1.69 -15.86 -1.65
CA SER A 152 0.69 -15.08 -2.39
C SER A 152 1.21 -13.70 -2.74
N GLN A 153 1.04 -13.32 -4.00
CA GLN A 153 1.47 -12.02 -4.53
C GLN A 153 0.50 -10.88 -4.21
N HIS A 154 -0.68 -11.21 -3.67
CA HIS A 154 -1.74 -10.25 -3.34
C HIS A 154 -2.15 -10.38 -1.86
N PRO A 155 -1.29 -9.99 -0.93
CA PRO A 155 -1.65 -10.01 0.48
C PRO A 155 -2.67 -8.93 0.80
N PHE A 156 -3.56 -9.24 1.75
CA PHE A 156 -4.43 -8.24 2.34
C PHE A 156 -3.60 -7.15 3.03
N THR A 157 -3.96 -5.91 2.78
CA THR A 157 -3.30 -4.73 3.36
C THR A 157 -4.34 -3.80 3.96
N MET A 158 -4.06 -3.27 5.13
CA MET A 158 -4.84 -2.27 5.83
C MET A 158 -3.93 -1.11 6.21
N ALA A 159 -4.41 0.11 6.07
CA ALA A 159 -3.75 1.31 6.60
C ALA A 159 -4.69 2.01 7.57
N ALA A 160 -4.15 2.53 8.67
CA ALA A 160 -4.90 3.36 9.61
C ALA A 160 -4.01 4.53 10.06
N GLY A 161 -4.51 5.73 9.90
CA GLY A 161 -3.74 6.91 10.19
C GLY A 161 -4.48 8.21 9.95
N GLY A 162 -3.73 9.22 9.54
CA GLY A 162 -4.29 10.51 9.24
C GLY A 162 -3.22 11.56 8.97
N GLY A 163 -3.68 12.71 8.55
CA GLY A 163 -2.80 13.78 8.13
C GLY A 163 -3.42 15.16 8.22
N VAL A 164 -2.74 16.11 7.58
CA VAL A 164 -3.14 17.51 7.58
C VAL A 164 -2.97 18.09 6.19
N ASP A 165 -4.06 18.61 5.64
CA ASP A 165 -4.09 19.41 4.42
C ASP A 165 -4.15 20.90 4.78
N VAL A 166 -3.28 21.71 4.15
CA VAL A 166 -3.25 23.16 4.29
C VAL A 166 -3.71 23.81 2.99
N SER A 167 -4.81 24.55 3.04
CA SER A 167 -5.37 25.24 1.86
C SER A 167 -4.48 26.39 1.42
N VAL A 168 -4.01 26.35 0.19
CA VAL A 168 -3.28 27.45 -0.46
C VAL A 168 -4.25 28.32 -1.25
N SER A 169 -5.28 27.71 -1.84
CA SER A 169 -6.36 28.39 -2.55
C SER A 169 -7.67 27.62 -2.43
N HIS A 170 -8.73 28.12 -3.09
CA HIS A 170 -10.02 27.40 -3.14
C HIS A 170 -9.91 26.02 -3.78
N HIS A 171 -9.02 25.85 -4.77
CA HIS A 171 -8.86 24.62 -5.55
C HIS A 171 -7.56 23.88 -5.26
N LEU A 172 -6.70 24.39 -4.36
CA LEU A 172 -5.39 23.80 -4.10
C LEU A 172 -5.10 23.73 -2.60
N ALA A 173 -4.66 22.57 -2.14
CA ALA A 173 -4.07 22.40 -0.83
C ALA A 173 -2.75 21.63 -0.92
N ILE A 174 -1.93 21.76 0.11
CA ILE A 174 -0.73 20.98 0.32
C ILE A 174 -1.02 19.99 1.45
N ARG A 175 -0.84 18.71 1.21
CA ARG A 175 -0.79 17.70 2.25
C ARG A 175 0.60 17.74 2.87
N VAL A 176 0.68 18.36 4.04
CA VAL A 176 1.95 18.62 4.74
C VAL A 176 2.54 17.33 5.26
N GLY A 177 1.67 16.40 5.68
CA GLY A 177 2.05 15.08 6.12
C GLY A 177 0.83 14.22 6.45
N GLU A 178 0.92 12.96 6.09
CA GLU A 178 0.02 11.89 6.47
C GLU A 178 0.87 10.77 7.05
N PHE A 179 0.45 10.21 8.17
CA PHE A 179 1.14 9.13 8.87
C PHE A 179 0.20 7.96 9.03
N ASP A 180 0.60 6.80 8.49
CA ASP A 180 -0.18 5.59 8.56
C ASP A 180 0.61 4.45 9.16
N TYR A 181 -0.07 3.72 10.02
CA TYR A 181 0.29 2.37 10.34
C TYR A 181 -0.26 1.43 9.25
N VAL A 182 0.62 0.72 8.57
CA VAL A 182 0.27 -0.17 7.47
C VAL A 182 0.52 -1.62 7.88
N LEU A 183 -0.56 -2.37 8.02
CA LEU A 183 -0.56 -3.80 8.29
C LEU A 183 -0.71 -4.56 6.97
N THR A 184 0.28 -5.39 6.64
CA THR A 184 0.19 -6.31 5.50
C THR A 184 0.21 -7.75 5.99
N ARG A 185 -0.79 -8.54 5.59
CA ARG A 185 -0.89 -9.93 5.99
C ARG A 185 -0.44 -10.85 4.85
N TYR A 186 0.83 -11.23 4.91
CA TYR A 186 1.39 -12.22 3.99
C TYR A 186 1.12 -13.64 4.49
N THR A 187 0.87 -14.56 3.57
CA THR A 187 1.04 -15.99 3.87
C THR A 187 2.53 -16.29 3.76
N ASN A 188 3.29 -16.02 4.84
CA ASN A 188 4.74 -16.15 4.82
C ASN A 188 5.15 -17.59 5.18
N PRO A 189 5.94 -18.26 4.30
CA PRO A 189 6.43 -19.62 4.56
C PRO A 189 7.53 -19.70 5.62
N LEU A 190 8.21 -18.59 5.87
CA LEU A 190 9.45 -18.59 6.66
C LEU A 190 9.27 -18.15 8.11
N THR A 191 8.06 -17.73 8.50
CA THR A 191 7.78 -17.22 9.85
C THR A 191 6.45 -17.73 10.38
N SER A 192 6.36 -17.82 11.70
CA SER A 192 5.10 -18.16 12.41
C SER A 192 4.09 -17.02 12.43
N THR A 193 4.50 -15.81 12.09
CA THR A 193 3.65 -14.62 12.06
C THR A 193 3.43 -14.14 10.63
N ASN A 194 2.18 -14.08 10.21
CA ASN A 194 1.80 -13.62 8.88
C ASN A 194 1.63 -12.10 8.80
N ASN A 195 1.67 -11.40 9.91
CA ASN A 195 1.41 -9.97 9.99
C ASN A 195 2.73 -9.20 9.92
N GLN A 196 2.79 -8.24 9.00
CA GLN A 196 3.90 -7.34 8.83
C GLN A 196 3.43 -5.92 9.14
N ASN A 197 4.12 -5.28 10.06
CA ASN A 197 3.79 -3.95 10.57
C ASN A 197 4.76 -2.95 9.97
N ASN A 198 4.24 -1.99 9.24
CA ASN A 198 5.00 -0.98 8.54
C ASN A 198 4.51 0.40 8.94
N PHE A 199 5.34 1.40 8.70
CA PHE A 199 5.00 2.79 8.91
C PHE A 199 5.13 3.55 7.59
N ARG A 200 4.10 4.30 7.21
CA ARG A 200 4.06 5.10 5.99
C ARG A 200 4.00 6.58 6.34
N TYR A 201 4.78 7.37 5.67
CA TYR A 201 4.68 8.82 5.63
C TYR A 201 4.44 9.28 4.20
N THR A 202 3.45 10.13 3.98
CA THR A 202 3.19 10.73 2.69
C THR A 202 3.08 12.24 2.77
N GLY A 203 3.32 12.90 1.65
CA GLY A 203 3.12 14.33 1.50
C GLY A 203 2.97 14.70 0.04
N GLY A 204 2.15 15.72 -0.26
CA GLY A 204 1.83 16.01 -1.64
C GLY A 204 0.94 17.18 -1.88
N VAL A 205 0.27 17.15 -3.01
CA VAL A 205 -0.61 18.23 -3.51
C VAL A 205 -2.02 17.68 -3.68
N VAL A 206 -3.01 18.47 -3.25
CA VAL A 206 -4.43 18.13 -3.31
C VAL A 206 -5.17 19.18 -4.14
N LEU A 207 -5.82 18.72 -5.21
CA LEU A 207 -6.75 19.51 -6.03
C LEU A 207 -8.17 19.31 -5.52
N LYS A 208 -8.86 20.41 -5.23
CA LYS A 208 -10.21 20.43 -4.63
C LYS A 208 -11.25 20.89 -5.64
N PHE A 209 -12.36 20.15 -5.72
CA PHE A 209 -13.49 20.39 -6.65
C PHE A 209 -14.79 20.57 -5.91
#